data_14bcc25ff08c8a01b2c63d096089f35d
#
_entry.id   14bcc25ff08c8a01b2c63d096089f35d
#
_cell.length_a   1.000
_cell.length_b   1.000
_cell.length_c   1.000
_cell.angle_alpha   90.00
_cell.angle_beta   90.00
_cell.angle_gamma   90.00
#
_symmetry.space_group_name_H-M   'P 1'
#
loop_
_entity.id
_entity.type
_entity.pdbx_description
1 polymer ?
#
loop_
_entity_poly.entity_id
_entity_poly.type
_entity_poly.pdbx_seq_one_letter_code
_entity_poly.pdbx_strand_id
1 'polypeptide(L)'
;MNRFDVWLVMKNIEKGRVVDNIGLCAILSPDELNDLPNLIVAPMTREFEDLPSRIEFEFEKNKGFIMLDQLRSIEKNNFIKKMGELESKVQPQLCSCLQEFFAL
;
A
#
# COMPACT_ATOMS: atom_id res chain seq x y z
N MET A 1 -7.22 8.50 -8.28
CA MET A 1 -6.25 7.77 -7.46
C MET A 1 -5.38 8.75 -6.71
N ASN A 2 -5.60 8.86 -5.43
CA ASN A 2 -4.91 9.83 -4.59
C ASN A 2 -4.06 9.14 -3.55
N ARG A 3 -3.04 9.86 -3.07
CA ARG A 3 -2.19 9.37 -1.98
C ARG A 3 -3.05 9.01 -0.77
N PHE A 4 -2.73 7.89 -0.12
CA PHE A 4 -3.45 7.29 1.00
C PHE A 4 -4.80 6.66 0.67
N ASP A 5 -5.19 6.62 -0.60
CA ASP A 5 -6.32 5.77 -1.01
C ASP A 5 -5.97 4.30 -0.79
N VAL A 6 -6.97 3.53 -0.42
CA VAL A 6 -6.87 2.07 -0.29
C VAL A 6 -7.59 1.44 -1.47
N TRP A 7 -6.87 0.63 -2.23
CA TRP A 7 -7.38 -0.01 -3.43
C TRP A 7 -7.20 -1.52 -3.39
N LEU A 8 -8.16 -2.21 -3.96
CA LEU A 8 -8.02 -3.63 -4.29
C LEU A 8 -7.24 -3.72 -5.61
N VAL A 9 -6.17 -4.51 -5.59
CA VAL A 9 -5.24 -4.64 -6.71
C VAL A 9 -5.22 -6.08 -7.20
N MET A 10 -5.19 -6.25 -8.51
CA MET A 10 -5.20 -7.54 -9.17
C MET A 10 -3.87 -8.26 -8.98
N LYS A 11 -3.93 -9.59 -8.89
CA LYS A 11 -2.74 -10.43 -8.86
C LYS A 11 -1.98 -10.32 -10.17
N ASN A 12 -0.66 -10.19 -10.07
CA ASN A 12 0.21 -10.26 -11.24
C ASN A 12 0.40 -11.71 -11.65
N ILE A 13 0.14 -12.00 -12.94
CA ILE A 13 0.37 -13.32 -13.51
C ILE A 13 1.43 -13.16 -14.58
N GLU A 14 2.56 -13.86 -14.41
CA GLU A 14 3.61 -13.96 -15.41
C GLU A 14 3.82 -15.41 -15.80
N LYS A 15 3.86 -15.70 -17.11
CA LYS A 15 4.09 -17.05 -17.63
C LYS A 15 3.17 -18.10 -17.02
N GLY A 16 1.92 -17.72 -16.77
CA GLY A 16 0.93 -18.62 -16.16
C GLY A 16 1.07 -18.80 -14.66
N ARG A 17 1.98 -18.09 -14.00
CA ARG A 17 2.17 -18.15 -12.55
C ARG A 17 1.71 -16.86 -11.90
N VAL A 18 1.10 -16.98 -10.71
CA VAL A 18 0.84 -15.83 -9.86
C VAL A 18 2.17 -15.39 -9.26
N VAL A 19 2.72 -14.30 -9.77
CA VAL A 19 4.01 -13.73 -9.30
C VAL A 19 3.78 -12.89 -8.07
N ASP A 20 2.62 -12.25 -8.00
CA ASP A 20 2.30 -11.33 -6.93
C ASP A 20 0.84 -11.50 -6.52
N ASN A 21 0.64 -11.78 -5.24
CA ASN A 21 -0.69 -11.96 -4.67
C ASN A 21 -1.02 -10.76 -3.79
N ILE A 22 -1.17 -9.59 -4.42
CA ILE A 22 -1.51 -8.37 -3.71
C ILE A 22 -3.03 -8.31 -3.61
N GLY A 23 -3.55 -8.05 -2.44
CA GLY A 23 -4.96 -7.79 -2.24
C GLY A 23 -5.19 -6.30 -2.08
N LEU A 24 -5.32 -5.84 -0.83
CA LEU A 24 -5.44 -4.43 -0.52
C LEU A 24 -4.07 -3.76 -0.51
N CYS A 25 -4.01 -2.57 -1.06
CA CYS A 25 -2.81 -1.73 -1.07
C CYS A 25 -3.16 -0.29 -0.73
N ALA A 26 -2.23 0.38 -0.05
CA ALA A 26 -2.31 1.82 0.17
C ALA A 26 -1.44 2.54 -0.85
N ILE A 27 -1.98 3.56 -1.50
CA ILE A 27 -1.22 4.39 -2.44
C ILE A 27 -0.33 5.33 -1.64
N LEU A 28 0.97 5.32 -1.91
CA LEU A 28 1.95 6.14 -1.22
C LEU A 28 2.57 7.21 -2.11
N SER A 29 2.53 7.05 -3.43
CA SER A 29 3.07 8.06 -4.35
C SER A 29 2.27 9.36 -4.24
N PRO A 30 2.96 10.52 -4.27
CA PRO A 30 2.29 11.82 -4.22
C PRO A 30 1.33 12.01 -5.38
N ASP A 31 0.28 12.80 -5.18
CA ASP A 31 -0.74 13.05 -6.19
C ASP A 31 -0.15 13.59 -7.49
N GLU A 32 0.91 14.38 -7.41
CA GLU A 32 1.59 14.95 -8.57
C GLU A 32 2.18 13.89 -9.49
N LEU A 33 2.49 12.70 -8.96
CA LEU A 33 3.04 11.59 -9.72
C LEU A 33 1.97 10.60 -10.18
N ASN A 34 0.73 10.76 -9.74
CA ASN A 34 -0.31 9.77 -9.99
C ASN A 34 -0.92 9.85 -11.40
N ASP A 35 -0.42 10.74 -12.25
CA ASP A 35 -0.71 10.73 -13.69
C ASP A 35 0.20 9.76 -14.46
N LEU A 36 1.26 9.26 -13.82
CA LEU A 36 2.15 8.27 -14.42
C LEU A 36 1.43 6.91 -14.54
N PRO A 37 1.89 6.04 -15.45
CA PRO A 37 1.23 4.73 -15.63
C PRO A 37 1.35 3.80 -14.43
N ASN A 38 2.33 4.01 -13.56
CA ASN A 38 2.54 3.19 -12.37
C ASN A 38 2.43 4.03 -11.11
N LEU A 39 1.91 3.41 -10.04
CA LEU A 39 1.83 4.03 -8.72
C LEU A 39 2.67 3.23 -7.73
N ILE A 40 3.24 3.93 -6.74
CA ILE A 40 3.96 3.28 -5.65
C ILE A 40 2.96 2.99 -4.54
N VAL A 41 2.92 1.73 -4.12
CA VAL A 41 1.99 1.26 -3.11
C VAL A 41 2.70 0.43 -2.04
N ALA A 42 2.04 0.29 -0.89
CA ALA A 42 2.42 -0.66 0.15
C ALA A 42 1.29 -1.67 0.32
N PRO A 43 1.59 -2.98 0.26
CA PRO A 43 0.59 -4.00 0.53
C PRO A 43 0.12 -3.96 1.97
N MET A 44 -1.11 -4.43 2.20
CA MET A 44 -1.73 -4.49 3.52
C MET A 44 -2.00 -5.95 3.88
N THR A 45 -1.77 -6.31 5.14
CA THR A 45 -1.97 -7.68 5.62
C THR A 45 -2.67 -7.68 6.97
N ARG A 46 -3.32 -8.79 7.32
CA ARG A 46 -3.87 -9.01 8.65
C ARG A 46 -2.91 -9.75 9.56
N GLU A 47 -1.82 -10.26 9.02
CA GLU A 47 -0.83 -11.00 9.79
C GLU A 47 0.04 -10.05 10.60
N PHE A 48 0.18 -10.35 11.90
CA PHE A 48 1.06 -9.58 12.78
C PHE A 48 2.52 -10.02 12.61
N GLU A 49 3.39 -9.04 12.46
CA GLU A 49 4.83 -9.20 12.59
C GLU A 49 5.38 -8.00 13.35
N ASP A 50 6.23 -8.26 14.33
CA ASP A 50 6.83 -7.20 15.15
C ASP A 50 8.02 -6.59 14.42
N LEU A 51 7.72 -5.80 13.39
CA LEU A 51 8.70 -5.09 12.58
C LEU A 51 8.41 -3.59 12.61
N PRO A 52 9.44 -2.74 12.72
CA PRO A 52 9.22 -1.30 12.72
C PRO A 52 8.65 -0.75 11.42
N SER A 53 8.76 -1.49 10.33
CA SER A 53 8.21 -1.14 9.01
C SER A 53 6.74 -1.50 8.84
N ARG A 54 6.11 -2.10 9.86
CA ARG A 54 4.70 -2.48 9.84
C ARG A 54 3.88 -1.45 10.60
N ILE A 55 2.96 -0.79 9.90
CA ILE A 55 2.11 0.25 10.47
C ILE A 55 0.72 -0.31 10.69
N GLU A 56 0.27 -0.31 11.95
CA GLU A 56 -1.08 -0.77 12.28
C GLU A 56 -2.13 0.21 11.75
N PHE A 57 -3.20 -0.34 11.20
CA PHE A 57 -4.34 0.43 10.72
C PHE A 57 -5.64 -0.30 11.05
N GLU A 58 -6.75 0.44 11.02
CA GLU A 58 -8.08 -0.14 11.10
C GLU A 58 -8.84 0.21 9.83
N PHE A 59 -9.44 -0.80 9.20
CA PHE A 59 -10.21 -0.64 7.98
C PHE A 59 -11.42 -1.55 8.04
N GLU A 60 -12.61 -0.95 7.85
CA GLU A 60 -13.89 -1.67 7.92
C GLU A 60 -14.02 -2.53 9.20
N LYS A 61 -13.65 -1.97 10.34
CA LYS A 61 -13.64 -2.62 11.66
C LYS A 61 -12.67 -3.80 11.79
N ASN A 62 -11.79 -3.99 10.82
CA ASN A 62 -10.74 -5.00 10.88
C ASN A 62 -9.41 -4.32 11.09
N LYS A 63 -8.58 -4.91 11.96
CA LYS A 63 -7.22 -4.45 12.18
C LYS A 63 -6.28 -5.13 11.20
N GLY A 64 -5.26 -4.40 10.77
CA GLY A 64 -4.24 -4.94 9.89
C GLY A 64 -2.98 -4.11 9.95
N PHE A 65 -2.06 -4.39 9.03
CA PHE A 65 -0.74 -3.76 8.98
C PHE A 65 -0.40 -3.37 7.55
N ILE A 66 0.16 -2.17 7.40
CA ILE A 66 0.71 -1.71 6.12
C ILE A 66 2.18 -2.11 6.10
N MET A 67 2.59 -2.82 5.07
CA MET A 67 3.93 -3.38 4.95
C MET A 67 4.84 -2.44 4.17
N LEU A 68 5.45 -1.47 4.86
CA LEU A 68 6.34 -0.50 4.22
C LEU A 68 7.65 -1.13 3.72
N ASP A 69 8.03 -2.27 4.27
CA ASP A 69 9.19 -3.03 3.80
C ASP A 69 8.96 -3.74 2.46
N GLN A 70 7.72 -3.74 1.98
CA GLN A 70 7.33 -4.38 0.72
C GLN A 70 6.76 -3.39 -0.31
N LEU A 71 7.27 -2.17 -0.29
CA LEU A 71 6.91 -1.17 -1.29
C LEU A 71 7.14 -1.71 -2.69
N ARG A 72 6.22 -1.39 -3.59
CA ARG A 72 6.34 -1.79 -4.99
C ARG A 72 5.63 -0.84 -5.92
N SER A 73 6.00 -0.91 -7.18
CA SER A 73 5.36 -0.17 -8.26
C SER A 73 4.31 -1.05 -8.92
N ILE A 74 3.09 -0.55 -9.06
CA ILE A 74 1.98 -1.29 -9.68
C ILE A 74 1.41 -0.46 -10.82
N GLU A 75 1.19 -1.13 -11.97
CA GLU A 75 0.53 -0.49 -13.11
C GLU A 75 -0.93 -0.15 -12.79
N LYS A 76 -1.39 1.02 -13.22
CA LYS A 76 -2.77 1.45 -12.99
C LYS A 76 -3.80 0.44 -13.49
N ASN A 77 -3.49 -0.28 -14.56
CA ASN A 77 -4.40 -1.28 -15.13
C ASN A 77 -4.68 -2.45 -14.17
N ASN A 78 -3.85 -2.63 -13.16
CA ASN A 78 -4.03 -3.68 -12.16
C ASN A 78 -4.86 -3.24 -10.96
N PHE A 79 -5.25 -1.98 -10.89
CA PHE A 79 -6.12 -1.46 -9.83
C PHE A 79 -7.57 -1.77 -10.18
N ILE A 80 -8.26 -2.49 -9.29
CA ILE A 80 -9.62 -2.98 -9.55
C ILE A 80 -10.66 -2.02 -9.02
N LYS A 81 -10.57 -1.66 -7.73
CA LYS A 81 -11.62 -0.90 -7.05
C LYS A 81 -11.06 -0.13 -5.87
N LYS A 82 -11.47 1.13 -5.75
CA LYS A 82 -11.18 1.92 -4.54
C LYS A 82 -12.02 1.39 -3.39
N MET A 83 -11.37 1.04 -2.30
CA MET A 83 -12.01 0.49 -1.11
C MET A 83 -12.23 1.54 -0.02
N GLY A 84 -11.45 2.61 -0.03
CA GLY A 84 -11.55 3.67 0.96
C GLY A 84 -10.28 4.49 1.03
N GLU A 85 -10.04 5.07 2.21
CA GLU A 85 -8.87 5.91 2.47
C GLU A 85 -8.30 5.55 3.84
N LEU A 86 -7.00 5.74 4.01
CA LEU A 86 -6.37 5.57 5.32
C LEU A 86 -6.85 6.66 6.27
N GLU A 87 -7.06 6.30 7.53
CA GLU A 87 -7.43 7.25 8.55
C GLU A 87 -6.37 8.35 8.70
N SER A 88 -6.82 9.58 8.98
CA SER A 88 -5.93 10.73 9.11
C SER A 88 -4.86 10.53 10.18
N LYS A 89 -5.19 9.81 11.26
CA LYS A 89 -4.23 9.55 12.35
C LYS A 89 -3.07 8.64 11.93
N VAL A 90 -3.27 7.80 10.91
CA VAL A 90 -2.25 6.87 10.43
C VAL A 90 -1.26 7.55 9.49
N GLN A 91 -1.69 8.58 8.78
CA GLN A 91 -0.90 9.22 7.74
C GLN A 91 0.41 9.82 8.25
N PRO A 92 0.45 10.62 9.34
CA PRO A 92 1.73 11.14 9.85
C PRO A 92 2.67 10.05 10.31
N GLN A 93 2.15 9.01 10.97
CA GLN A 93 2.94 7.88 11.43
C GLN A 93 3.59 7.14 10.26
N LEU A 94 2.83 6.94 9.20
CA LEU A 94 3.31 6.29 7.99
C LEU A 94 4.41 7.11 7.33
N CYS A 95 4.23 8.41 7.19
CA CYS A 95 5.22 9.30 6.59
C CYS A 95 6.51 9.33 7.42
N SER A 96 6.40 9.38 8.74
CA SER A 96 7.55 9.35 9.64
C SER A 96 8.32 8.04 9.50
N CYS A 97 7.62 6.93 9.41
CA CYS A 97 8.24 5.62 9.21
C CYS A 97 8.98 5.51 7.88
N LEU A 98 8.40 6.05 6.80
CA LEU A 98 9.05 6.09 5.50
C LEU A 98 10.33 6.92 5.53
N GLN A 99 10.32 8.06 6.22
CA GLN A 99 11.51 8.90 6.36
C GLN A 99 12.63 8.15 7.07
N GLU A 100 12.32 7.45 8.16
CA GLU A 100 13.30 6.66 8.89
C GLU A 100 13.80 5.47 8.07
N PHE A 101 12.91 4.82 7.33
CA PHE A 101 13.25 3.66 6.52
C PHE A 101 14.28 4.00 5.44
N PHE A 102 14.21 5.18 4.86
CA PHE A 102 15.12 5.63 3.81
C PHE A 102 16.21 6.58 4.30
N ALA A 103 16.30 6.84 5.59
CA ALA A 103 17.37 7.66 6.15
C ALA A 103 18.72 6.94 6.08
N LEU A 104 19.74 7.70 5.80
CA LEU A 104 21.12 7.20 5.78
C LEU A 104 21.75 7.24 7.16
#